data_f1a4168e716689d6779d998e5889170a
#
_entry.id   f1a4168e716689d6779d998e5889170a
#
_cell.length_a   1.000
_cell.length_b   1.000
_cell.length_c   1.000
_cell.angle_alpha   90.00
_cell.angle_beta   90.00
_cell.angle_gamma   90.00
#
_symmetry.space_group_name_H-M   'P 1'
#
loop_
_entity.id
_entity.type
_entity.pdbx_description
1 polymer ?
#
loop_
_entity_poly.entity_id
_entity_poly.type
_entity_poly.pdbx_seq_one_letter_code
_entity_poly.pdbx_strand_id
1 'polypeptide(L)'
;MSYYLARRAVLKWLETPSIYQVAKDELYELDDESFRFLKSCASDHGCSSKDGGFTDYCVDEGLLTSEKTILERPPVIQSPAPSLRYLELQITDACNLRCRHCYIDSTGSRELSLEQIRDLLQEFVELQGLRVLITGGEPLVHSRFPEINEMLPDFFLRKVLFTNGILLTKDLLKTLKVDEIQVSIDGLEKGHDAVRGSGTYMRSMNAVRLALDAGFTVSISTMVHRANLGDFDEMERQFRGMGIKDWTVDVPCMAGRFKDNAHLQVGPEEGGRYLGYGYGGGLHTAVQGYGCGYHLMSVMADGNIAKCTFYHDQPVGTARDGLREAWKKVPPVTLRKLSCRCDYVEVCRGGCRYRAELLNGRGGKDPYRCTLYGIL
;
A
#
# COMPACT_ATOMS: atom_id res chain seq x y z
N MET A 1 -11.88 -20.51 -30.65
CA MET A 1 -12.25 -19.23 -30.04
C MET A 1 -10.98 -18.42 -29.84
N SER A 2 -10.98 -17.11 -30.13
CA SER A 2 -9.81 -16.26 -29.86
C SER A 2 -9.96 -15.61 -28.52
N TYR A 3 -8.87 -15.58 -27.75
CA TYR A 3 -8.79 -14.95 -26.46
C TYR A 3 -7.88 -13.73 -26.51
N TYR A 4 -8.22 -12.71 -25.73
CA TYR A 4 -7.47 -11.47 -25.60
C TYR A 4 -7.15 -11.24 -24.13
N LEU A 5 -6.02 -10.57 -23.85
CA LEU A 5 -5.69 -10.19 -22.48
C LEU A 5 -6.72 -9.17 -21.97
N ALA A 6 -7.36 -9.48 -20.84
CA ALA A 6 -8.39 -8.62 -20.26
C ALA A 6 -7.84 -7.22 -19.91
N ARG A 7 -8.72 -6.21 -19.93
CA ARG A 7 -8.33 -4.79 -19.77
C ARG A 7 -7.56 -4.53 -18.47
N ARG A 8 -7.94 -5.23 -17.39
CA ARG A 8 -7.35 -5.07 -16.03
C ARG A 8 -6.30 -6.13 -15.70
N ALA A 9 -5.93 -6.98 -16.64
CA ALA A 9 -4.85 -7.95 -16.50
C ALA A 9 -3.56 -7.38 -17.10
N VAL A 10 -2.45 -7.41 -16.38
CA VAL A 10 -1.17 -6.80 -16.79
C VAL A 10 -0.05 -7.81 -16.61
N LEU A 11 0.64 -8.12 -17.71
CA LEU A 11 1.85 -8.94 -17.64
C LEU A 11 2.96 -8.18 -16.91
N LYS A 12 3.67 -8.88 -16.05
CA LYS A 12 4.78 -8.37 -15.27
C LYS A 12 5.94 -9.36 -15.35
N TRP A 13 7.14 -8.84 -15.30
CA TRP A 13 8.31 -9.67 -15.11
C TRP A 13 9.03 -9.21 -13.84
N LEU A 14 8.61 -9.76 -12.71
CA LEU A 14 9.19 -9.48 -11.40
C LEU A 14 10.49 -10.30 -11.24
N GLU A 15 10.63 -11.10 -10.19
CA GLU A 15 11.67 -12.11 -10.08
C GLU A 15 11.40 -13.28 -11.03
N THR A 16 10.12 -13.58 -11.23
CA THR A 16 9.56 -14.55 -12.18
C THR A 16 8.56 -13.87 -13.10
N PRO A 17 8.32 -14.42 -14.32
CA PRO A 17 7.20 -14.00 -15.14
C PRO A 17 5.90 -14.12 -14.37
N SER A 18 5.03 -13.11 -14.49
CA SER A 18 3.80 -13.03 -13.71
C SER A 18 2.70 -12.32 -14.47
N ILE A 19 1.46 -12.48 -14.05
CA ILE A 19 0.33 -11.67 -14.47
C ILE A 19 -0.36 -11.08 -13.23
N TYR A 20 -0.70 -9.80 -13.28
CA TYR A 20 -1.35 -9.08 -12.21
C TYR A 20 -2.77 -8.67 -12.62
N GLN A 21 -3.78 -9.16 -11.87
CA GLN A 21 -5.16 -8.74 -12.02
C GLN A 21 -5.41 -7.52 -11.12
N VAL A 22 -5.34 -6.34 -11.70
CA VAL A 22 -5.35 -5.05 -10.99
C VAL A 22 -6.63 -4.82 -10.18
N ALA A 23 -7.80 -5.26 -10.67
CA ALA A 23 -9.06 -5.03 -9.98
C ALA A 23 -9.24 -5.92 -8.75
N LYS A 24 -8.85 -7.21 -8.88
CA LYS A 24 -8.90 -8.18 -7.77
C LYS A 24 -7.72 -8.05 -6.83
N ASP A 25 -6.64 -7.40 -7.28
CA ASP A 25 -5.37 -7.29 -6.58
C ASP A 25 -4.67 -8.64 -6.39
N GLU A 26 -4.67 -9.45 -7.43
CA GLU A 26 -4.12 -10.80 -7.43
C GLU A 26 -2.93 -10.92 -8.38
N LEU A 27 -1.87 -11.54 -7.90
CA LEU A 27 -0.62 -11.77 -8.63
C LEU A 27 -0.41 -13.27 -8.80
N TYR A 28 -0.32 -13.70 -10.06
CA TYR A 28 -0.09 -15.11 -10.43
C TYR A 28 1.31 -15.25 -11.03
N GLU A 29 2.13 -16.12 -10.46
CA GLU A 29 3.39 -16.52 -11.07
C GLU A 29 3.12 -17.48 -12.22
N LEU A 30 3.88 -17.34 -13.31
CA LEU A 30 3.69 -18.07 -14.55
C LEU A 30 4.94 -18.85 -14.91
N ASP A 31 4.76 -20.03 -15.47
CA ASP A 31 5.81 -20.70 -16.22
C ASP A 31 6.02 -20.02 -17.60
N ASP A 32 7.08 -20.41 -18.28
CA ASP A 32 7.46 -19.81 -19.56
C ASP A 32 6.41 -20.06 -20.68
N GLU A 33 5.68 -21.16 -20.64
CA GLU A 33 4.67 -21.50 -21.62
C GLU A 33 3.43 -20.64 -21.43
N SER A 34 2.90 -20.58 -20.24
CA SER A 34 1.78 -19.72 -19.86
C SER A 34 2.07 -18.25 -20.11
N PHE A 35 3.28 -17.80 -19.78
CA PHE A 35 3.69 -16.42 -20.02
C PHE A 35 3.72 -16.07 -21.53
N ARG A 36 4.31 -16.94 -22.37
CA ARG A 36 4.33 -16.75 -23.82
C ARG A 36 2.94 -16.75 -24.42
N PHE A 37 2.07 -17.65 -23.96
CA PHE A 37 0.68 -17.69 -24.40
C PHE A 37 -0.05 -16.40 -24.04
N LEU A 38 -0.04 -15.97 -22.77
CA LEU A 38 -0.71 -14.75 -22.33
C LEU A 38 -0.13 -13.51 -23.01
N LYS A 39 1.17 -13.48 -23.30
CA LYS A 39 1.80 -12.40 -24.06
C LYS A 39 1.29 -12.33 -25.50
N SER A 40 1.05 -13.46 -26.14
CA SER A 40 0.46 -13.47 -27.48
C SER A 40 -1.01 -13.03 -27.49
N CYS A 41 -1.76 -13.31 -26.40
CA CYS A 41 -3.13 -12.81 -26.23
C CYS A 41 -3.20 -11.27 -26.02
N ALA A 42 -2.09 -10.61 -25.73
CA ALA A 42 -2.01 -9.14 -25.67
C ALA A 42 -1.96 -8.47 -27.06
N SER A 43 -1.85 -9.26 -28.14
CA SER A 43 -1.82 -8.75 -29.51
C SER A 43 -3.23 -8.45 -30.05
N ASP A 44 -3.30 -7.65 -31.12
CA ASP A 44 -4.56 -7.29 -31.80
C ASP A 44 -5.29 -8.48 -32.44
N HIS A 45 -4.58 -9.59 -32.63
CA HIS A 45 -5.14 -10.82 -33.22
C HIS A 45 -5.66 -11.79 -32.17
N GLY A 46 -5.31 -11.55 -30.89
CA GLY A 46 -5.56 -12.50 -29.83
C GLY A 46 -4.84 -13.82 -30.07
N CYS A 47 -5.16 -14.84 -29.28
CA CYS A 47 -4.68 -16.17 -29.51
C CYS A 47 -5.69 -17.26 -29.14
N SER A 48 -5.45 -18.49 -29.62
CA SER A 48 -6.25 -19.67 -29.30
C SER A 48 -5.38 -20.72 -28.61
N SER A 49 -5.97 -21.45 -27.68
CA SER A 49 -5.33 -22.59 -27.01
C SER A 49 -6.13 -23.86 -27.26
N LYS A 50 -5.43 -24.99 -27.20
CA LYS A 50 -6.06 -26.32 -27.13
C LYS A 50 -6.31 -26.75 -25.68
N ASP A 51 -5.68 -26.10 -24.72
CA ASP A 51 -5.91 -26.30 -23.28
C ASP A 51 -7.12 -25.46 -22.83
N GLY A 52 -8.29 -26.09 -22.88
CA GLY A 52 -9.54 -25.47 -22.44
C GLY A 52 -9.54 -25.19 -20.93
N GLY A 53 -8.96 -26.06 -20.13
CA GLY A 53 -8.96 -25.90 -18.68
C GLY A 53 -8.18 -24.64 -18.23
N PHE A 54 -7.00 -24.40 -18.82
CA PHE A 54 -6.21 -23.22 -18.53
C PHE A 54 -6.90 -21.93 -19.01
N THR A 55 -7.48 -21.95 -20.22
CA THR A 55 -8.17 -20.76 -20.75
C THR A 55 -9.43 -20.43 -19.97
N ASP A 56 -10.23 -21.44 -19.57
CA ASP A 56 -11.42 -21.25 -18.77
C ASP A 56 -11.05 -20.64 -17.39
N TYR A 57 -10.04 -21.20 -16.72
CA TYR A 57 -9.50 -20.61 -15.49
C TYR A 57 -9.08 -19.14 -15.68
N CYS A 58 -8.33 -18.83 -16.75
CA CYS A 58 -7.91 -17.46 -17.02
C CYS A 58 -9.10 -16.51 -17.31
N VAL A 59 -10.18 -17.00 -17.90
CA VAL A 59 -11.39 -16.20 -18.12
C VAL A 59 -12.12 -15.96 -16.81
N ASP A 60 -12.31 -16.98 -15.98
CA ASP A 60 -12.98 -16.89 -14.67
C ASP A 60 -12.22 -15.94 -13.72
N GLU A 61 -10.89 -15.95 -13.77
CA GLU A 61 -10.05 -15.02 -13.01
C GLU A 61 -10.00 -13.61 -13.63
N GLY A 62 -10.59 -13.39 -14.79
CA GLY A 62 -10.58 -12.11 -15.49
C GLY A 62 -9.19 -11.73 -16.02
N LEU A 63 -8.37 -12.72 -16.33
CA LEU A 63 -7.07 -12.55 -16.98
C LEU A 63 -7.22 -12.52 -18.51
N LEU A 64 -8.16 -13.30 -19.03
CA LEU A 64 -8.52 -13.34 -20.45
C LEU A 64 -9.99 -12.95 -20.68
N THR A 65 -10.29 -12.56 -21.91
CA THR A 65 -11.64 -12.29 -22.40
C THR A 65 -11.77 -12.77 -23.83
N SER A 66 -13.00 -13.13 -24.24
CA SER A 66 -13.33 -13.39 -25.64
C SER A 66 -13.64 -12.13 -26.46
N GLU A 67 -13.85 -11.00 -25.78
CA GLU A 67 -14.05 -9.71 -26.42
C GLU A 67 -12.74 -9.12 -26.88
N LYS A 68 -12.68 -8.67 -28.12
CA LYS A 68 -11.47 -8.04 -28.67
C LYS A 68 -11.11 -6.78 -27.88
N THR A 69 -9.99 -6.83 -27.19
CA THR A 69 -9.47 -5.73 -26.37
C THR A 69 -8.13 -5.27 -26.94
N ILE A 70 -8.11 -4.07 -27.53
CA ILE A 70 -6.89 -3.45 -28.04
C ILE A 70 -6.50 -2.33 -27.08
N LEU A 71 -5.37 -2.48 -26.43
CA LEU A 71 -4.80 -1.50 -25.51
C LEU A 71 -3.30 -1.43 -25.73
N GLU A 72 -2.78 -0.22 -25.81
CA GLU A 72 -1.34 -0.01 -25.71
C GLU A 72 -0.91 -0.34 -24.27
N ARG A 73 -0.08 -1.36 -24.14
CA ARG A 73 0.38 -1.87 -22.85
C ARG A 73 1.84 -1.54 -22.63
N PRO A 74 2.25 -1.30 -21.37
CA PRO A 74 3.65 -1.06 -21.07
C PRO A 74 4.50 -2.28 -21.48
N PRO A 75 5.76 -2.06 -21.88
CA PRO A 75 6.66 -3.15 -22.22
C PRO A 75 6.93 -4.00 -20.99
N VAL A 76 6.94 -5.33 -21.20
CA VAL A 76 7.30 -6.28 -20.16
C VAL A 76 8.82 -6.50 -20.21
N ILE A 77 9.51 -5.87 -19.28
CA ILE A 77 10.95 -5.98 -19.07
C ILE A 77 11.21 -6.51 -17.67
N GLN A 78 12.33 -7.19 -17.48
CA GLN A 78 12.66 -7.73 -16.16
C GLN A 78 12.86 -6.59 -15.14
N SER A 79 12.16 -6.69 -14.02
CA SER A 79 12.31 -5.81 -12.87
C SER A 79 13.72 -5.93 -12.26
N PRO A 80 14.25 -4.89 -11.60
CA PRO A 80 15.36 -5.06 -10.67
C PRO A 80 15.06 -6.15 -9.63
N ALA A 81 16.07 -6.88 -9.18
CA ALA A 81 15.93 -7.86 -8.12
C ALA A 81 16.56 -7.34 -6.81
N PRO A 82 15.80 -7.31 -5.71
CA PRO A 82 14.38 -7.61 -5.60
C PRO A 82 13.49 -6.54 -6.26
N SER A 83 12.28 -6.93 -6.67
CA SER A 83 11.35 -6.05 -7.37
C SER A 83 10.78 -4.95 -6.44
N LEU A 84 10.65 -3.73 -6.97
CA LEU A 84 9.92 -2.64 -6.32
C LEU A 84 8.42 -2.81 -6.64
N ARG A 85 7.64 -3.30 -5.67
CA ARG A 85 6.22 -3.65 -5.88
C ARG A 85 5.24 -2.56 -5.47
N TYR A 86 5.64 -1.70 -4.50
CA TYR A 86 4.79 -0.66 -3.93
C TYR A 86 5.49 0.68 -3.94
N LEU A 87 4.75 1.71 -4.32
CA LEU A 87 5.18 3.10 -4.24
C LEU A 87 4.22 3.87 -3.33
N GLU A 88 4.70 4.33 -2.17
CA GLU A 88 4.02 5.35 -1.39
C GLU A 88 4.34 6.70 -2.00
N LEU A 89 3.33 7.38 -2.51
CA LEU A 89 3.47 8.69 -3.15
C LEU A 89 2.80 9.73 -2.28
N GLN A 90 3.60 10.43 -1.46
CA GLN A 90 3.15 11.52 -0.62
C GLN A 90 3.06 12.79 -1.47
N ILE A 91 1.90 13.02 -2.09
CA ILE A 91 1.72 14.11 -3.06
C ILE A 91 1.72 15.50 -2.43
N THR A 92 1.39 15.60 -1.14
CA THR A 92 1.40 16.86 -0.37
C THR A 92 1.75 16.60 1.10
N ASP A 93 2.39 17.55 1.78
CA ASP A 93 2.57 17.51 3.24
C ASP A 93 1.51 18.36 3.97
N ALA A 94 0.61 19.03 3.24
CA ALA A 94 -0.55 19.69 3.82
C ALA A 94 -1.58 18.68 4.35
N CYS A 95 -2.25 19.02 5.44
CA CYS A 95 -3.30 18.20 6.02
C CYS A 95 -4.36 19.06 6.70
N ASN A 96 -5.62 18.66 6.57
CA ASN A 96 -6.77 19.27 7.24
C ASN A 96 -6.95 18.81 8.71
N LEU A 97 -6.09 17.90 9.20
CA LEU A 97 -6.04 17.42 10.59
C LEU A 97 -4.67 17.63 11.24
N ARG A 98 -4.64 17.54 12.56
CA ARG A 98 -3.40 17.61 13.36
C ARG A 98 -3.34 16.47 14.37
N CYS A 99 -3.32 15.23 13.87
CA CYS A 99 -3.36 14.03 14.68
C CYS A 99 -2.16 13.94 15.64
N ARG A 100 -2.40 13.51 16.88
CA ARG A 100 -1.38 13.41 17.94
C ARG A 100 -0.34 12.31 17.68
N HIS A 101 -0.72 11.25 16.97
CA HIS A 101 0.15 10.12 16.66
C HIS A 101 0.82 10.22 15.29
N CYS A 102 0.69 11.35 14.59
CA CYS A 102 1.27 11.53 13.26
C CYS A 102 2.79 11.44 13.32
N TYR A 103 3.36 10.65 12.39
CA TYR A 103 4.81 10.52 12.25
C TYR A 103 5.48 11.73 11.59
N ILE A 104 4.68 12.65 11.02
CA ILE A 104 5.15 13.92 10.45
C ILE A 104 5.15 14.98 11.56
N ASP A 105 6.29 15.66 11.74
CA ASP A 105 6.45 16.69 12.76
C ASP A 105 5.65 17.95 12.46
N SER A 106 5.66 18.38 11.22
CA SER A 106 4.97 19.59 10.76
C SER A 106 4.11 19.31 9.53
N THR A 107 2.96 19.96 9.48
CA THR A 107 2.23 20.11 8.23
C THR A 107 2.78 21.31 7.48
N GLY A 108 3.27 21.08 6.26
CA GLY A 108 3.75 22.12 5.36
C GLY A 108 2.71 22.48 4.30
N SER A 109 3.20 23.01 3.20
CA SER A 109 2.43 23.31 2.00
C SER A 109 3.20 22.87 0.74
N ARG A 110 4.15 21.94 0.89
CA ARG A 110 4.89 21.40 -0.26
C ARG A 110 4.01 20.40 -0.98
N GLU A 111 4.10 20.41 -2.29
CA GLU A 111 3.35 19.54 -3.17
C GLU A 111 4.27 19.05 -4.30
N LEU A 112 4.12 17.80 -4.69
CA LEU A 112 4.73 17.31 -5.92
C LEU A 112 3.99 17.93 -7.12
N SER A 113 4.72 18.36 -8.14
CA SER A 113 4.09 18.85 -9.36
C SER A 113 3.42 17.72 -10.15
N LEU A 114 2.48 18.06 -11.03
CA LEU A 114 1.84 17.06 -11.90
C LEU A 114 2.86 16.32 -12.78
N GLU A 115 3.89 17.02 -13.24
CA GLU A 115 4.98 16.46 -14.03
C GLU A 115 5.77 15.43 -13.22
N GLN A 116 6.20 15.80 -12.00
CA GLN A 116 6.89 14.86 -11.11
C GLN A 116 6.06 13.61 -10.81
N ILE A 117 4.75 13.78 -10.53
CA ILE A 117 3.85 12.66 -10.25
C ILE A 117 3.74 11.76 -11.48
N ARG A 118 3.57 12.34 -12.67
CA ARG A 118 3.47 11.60 -13.94
C ARG A 118 4.76 10.82 -14.22
N ASP A 119 5.91 11.45 -14.11
CA ASP A 119 7.21 10.83 -14.37
C ASP A 119 7.48 9.67 -13.41
N LEU A 120 7.20 9.87 -12.12
CA LEU A 120 7.34 8.82 -11.10
C LEU A 120 6.40 7.63 -11.35
N LEU A 121 5.15 7.89 -11.74
CA LEU A 121 4.20 6.81 -12.05
C LEU A 121 4.61 6.06 -13.32
N GLN A 122 5.08 6.77 -14.34
CA GLN A 122 5.58 6.16 -15.57
C GLN A 122 6.80 5.26 -15.29
N GLU A 123 7.79 5.78 -14.56
CA GLU A 123 8.97 5.00 -14.20
C GLU A 123 8.60 3.79 -13.32
N PHE A 124 7.62 3.96 -12.41
CA PHE A 124 7.15 2.87 -11.56
C PHE A 124 6.47 1.75 -12.37
N VAL A 125 5.71 2.09 -13.42
CA VAL A 125 5.17 1.12 -14.39
C VAL A 125 6.29 0.37 -15.11
N GLU A 126 7.33 1.08 -15.56
CA GLU A 126 8.51 0.48 -16.22
C GLU A 126 9.33 -0.42 -15.27
N LEU A 127 9.37 -0.11 -13.99
CA LEU A 127 9.94 -0.96 -12.94
C LEU A 127 9.07 -2.17 -12.59
N GLN A 128 7.97 -2.39 -13.31
CA GLN A 128 7.00 -3.47 -13.09
C GLN A 128 6.23 -3.34 -11.77
N GLY A 129 6.07 -2.13 -11.24
CA GLY A 129 5.33 -1.86 -10.01
C GLY A 129 3.89 -2.40 -10.05
N LEU A 130 3.34 -2.69 -8.88
CA LEU A 130 1.99 -3.26 -8.71
C LEU A 130 1.00 -2.21 -8.21
N ARG A 131 1.26 -1.62 -7.05
CA ARG A 131 0.36 -0.66 -6.39
C ARG A 131 1.04 0.68 -6.15
N VAL A 132 0.34 1.76 -6.46
CA VAL A 132 0.66 3.09 -5.94
C VAL A 132 -0.28 3.43 -4.79
N LEU A 133 0.30 3.84 -3.67
CA LEU A 133 -0.39 4.26 -2.46
C LEU A 133 -0.35 5.79 -2.45
N ILE A 134 -1.45 6.42 -2.86
CA ILE A 134 -1.55 7.88 -2.94
C ILE A 134 -1.84 8.39 -1.55
N THR A 135 -0.89 9.09 -0.99
CA THR A 135 -0.91 9.56 0.40
C THR A 135 -0.42 11.00 0.50
N GLY A 136 -0.18 11.46 1.73
CA GLY A 136 0.30 12.80 1.99
C GLY A 136 0.16 13.12 3.47
N GLY A 137 0.04 14.40 3.80
CA GLY A 137 -0.66 14.77 5.01
C GLY A 137 -2.14 14.35 4.89
N GLU A 138 -2.83 14.94 3.92
CA GLU A 138 -4.11 14.47 3.36
C GLU A 138 -4.08 14.69 1.85
N PRO A 139 -4.10 13.66 1.01
CA PRO A 139 -3.95 13.82 -0.44
C PRO A 139 -5.07 14.66 -1.07
N LEU A 140 -6.27 14.63 -0.51
CA LEU A 140 -7.42 15.40 -1.02
C LEU A 140 -7.30 16.91 -0.83
N VAL A 141 -6.30 17.41 -0.11
CA VAL A 141 -6.03 18.86 -0.01
C VAL A 141 -4.99 19.35 -1.02
N HIS A 142 -4.37 18.45 -1.81
CA HIS A 142 -3.45 18.85 -2.86
C HIS A 142 -4.12 19.81 -3.83
N SER A 143 -3.48 20.94 -4.15
CA SER A 143 -4.07 22.02 -4.96
C SER A 143 -4.52 21.57 -6.37
N ARG A 144 -3.88 20.53 -6.90
CA ARG A 144 -4.15 19.94 -8.22
C ARG A 144 -4.67 18.51 -8.14
N PHE A 145 -5.35 18.12 -7.03
CA PHE A 145 -5.88 16.76 -6.89
C PHE A 145 -6.81 16.33 -8.03
N PRO A 146 -7.71 17.19 -8.56
CA PRO A 146 -8.55 16.82 -9.69
C PRO A 146 -7.76 16.35 -10.92
N GLU A 147 -6.68 17.06 -11.26
CA GLU A 147 -5.85 16.71 -12.42
C GLU A 147 -5.01 15.45 -12.15
N ILE A 148 -4.54 15.26 -10.92
CA ILE A 148 -3.89 14.01 -10.51
C ILE A 148 -4.86 12.85 -10.71
N ASN A 149 -6.09 12.98 -10.20
CA ASN A 149 -7.12 11.97 -10.31
C ASN A 149 -7.43 11.61 -11.78
N GLU A 150 -7.54 12.61 -12.66
CA GLU A 150 -7.83 12.37 -14.08
C GLU A 150 -6.71 11.63 -14.83
N MET A 151 -5.45 11.77 -14.44
CA MET A 151 -4.35 11.05 -15.10
C MET A 151 -4.13 9.62 -14.57
N LEU A 152 -4.69 9.25 -13.42
CA LEU A 152 -4.47 7.92 -12.82
C LEU A 152 -4.83 6.75 -13.76
N PRO A 153 -5.90 6.80 -14.58
CA PRO A 153 -6.26 5.71 -15.49
C PRO A 153 -5.20 5.40 -16.55
N ASP A 154 -4.32 6.34 -16.86
CA ASP A 154 -3.26 6.17 -17.87
C ASP A 154 -2.20 5.12 -17.45
N PHE A 155 -2.15 4.77 -16.16
CA PHE A 155 -1.14 3.87 -15.61
C PHE A 155 -1.73 2.52 -15.25
N PHE A 156 -1.08 1.44 -15.71
CA PHE A 156 -1.44 0.06 -15.41
C PHE A 156 -0.95 -0.38 -14.01
N LEU A 157 -1.48 0.29 -13.00
CA LEU A 157 -1.20 0.07 -11.59
C LEU A 157 -2.52 -0.06 -10.82
N ARG A 158 -2.52 -0.72 -9.67
CA ARG A 158 -3.59 -0.55 -8.69
C ARG A 158 -3.35 0.77 -7.92
N LYS A 159 -4.37 1.60 -7.83
CA LYS A 159 -4.34 2.88 -7.14
C LYS A 159 -5.11 2.76 -5.83
N VAL A 160 -4.44 3.01 -4.72
CA VAL A 160 -5.03 3.01 -3.39
C VAL A 160 -4.91 4.43 -2.82
N LEU A 161 -6.04 5.02 -2.46
CA LEU A 161 -6.08 6.34 -1.83
C LEU A 161 -6.07 6.18 -0.31
N PHE A 162 -5.05 6.71 0.36
CA PHE A 162 -4.97 6.78 1.81
C PHE A 162 -5.49 8.13 2.28
N THR A 163 -6.57 8.13 3.08
CA THR A 163 -7.23 9.37 3.50
C THR A 163 -7.74 9.28 4.94
N ASN A 164 -7.89 10.43 5.59
CA ASN A 164 -8.64 10.53 6.82
C ASN A 164 -10.17 10.50 6.60
N GLY A 165 -10.61 10.54 5.36
CA GLY A 165 -12.02 10.44 4.93
C GLY A 165 -12.83 11.73 5.02
N ILE A 166 -12.37 12.75 5.75
CA ILE A 166 -13.18 13.93 6.09
C ILE A 166 -13.61 14.75 4.86
N LEU A 167 -12.83 14.71 3.80
CA LEU A 167 -13.09 15.42 2.55
C LEU A 167 -13.80 14.57 1.49
N LEU A 168 -14.07 13.29 1.76
CA LEU A 168 -14.82 12.43 0.85
C LEU A 168 -16.30 12.83 0.85
N THR A 169 -16.78 13.22 -0.31
CA THR A 169 -18.18 13.58 -0.57
C THR A 169 -18.76 12.66 -1.64
N LYS A 170 -20.11 12.59 -1.71
CA LYS A 170 -20.79 11.83 -2.77
C LYS A 170 -20.37 12.29 -4.18
N ASP A 171 -20.15 13.59 -4.36
CA ASP A 171 -19.80 14.14 -5.68
C ASP A 171 -18.34 13.82 -6.03
N LEU A 172 -17.42 13.89 -5.08
CA LEU A 172 -16.04 13.46 -5.32
C LEU A 172 -15.97 11.97 -5.66
N LEU A 173 -16.69 11.11 -4.94
CA LEU A 173 -16.71 9.66 -5.17
C LEU A 173 -17.20 9.28 -6.59
N LYS A 174 -18.11 10.06 -7.20
CA LYS A 174 -18.56 9.83 -8.59
C LYS A 174 -17.44 10.01 -9.63
N THR A 175 -16.45 10.83 -9.33
CA THR A 175 -15.36 11.17 -10.25
C THR A 175 -14.02 10.51 -9.91
N LEU A 176 -13.92 9.90 -8.74
CA LEU A 176 -12.67 9.33 -8.23
C LEU A 176 -12.22 8.12 -9.07
N LYS A 177 -10.96 8.11 -9.48
CA LYS A 177 -10.35 7.13 -10.40
C LYS A 177 -9.38 6.16 -9.69
N VAL A 178 -9.64 5.86 -8.44
CA VAL A 178 -8.85 4.91 -7.66
C VAL A 178 -9.54 3.55 -7.59
N ASP A 179 -8.79 2.51 -7.29
CA ASP A 179 -9.30 1.13 -7.18
C ASP A 179 -9.74 0.79 -5.75
N GLU A 180 -9.16 1.48 -4.77
CA GLU A 180 -9.39 1.22 -3.36
C GLU A 180 -9.24 2.50 -2.55
N ILE A 181 -10.04 2.64 -1.51
CA ILE A 181 -9.94 3.73 -0.54
C ILE A 181 -9.61 3.13 0.82
N GLN A 182 -8.43 3.47 1.36
CA GLN A 182 -8.06 3.13 2.73
C GLN A 182 -8.35 4.33 3.63
N VAL A 183 -9.27 4.13 4.58
CA VAL A 183 -9.66 5.17 5.54
C VAL A 183 -9.00 4.91 6.89
N SER A 184 -8.46 5.96 7.48
CA SER A 184 -7.83 5.88 8.80
C SER A 184 -8.87 5.97 9.92
N ILE A 185 -9.06 4.89 10.69
CA ILE A 185 -9.95 4.81 11.86
C ILE A 185 -9.17 4.24 13.05
N ASP A 186 -8.95 5.04 14.09
CA ASP A 186 -8.10 4.68 15.24
C ASP A 186 -8.88 4.43 16.53
N GLY A 187 -10.01 3.80 16.44
CA GLY A 187 -10.87 3.47 17.58
C GLY A 187 -12.33 3.74 17.31
N LEU A 188 -13.18 3.48 18.27
CA LEU A 188 -14.53 4.04 18.33
C LEU A 188 -14.44 5.55 18.61
N GLU A 189 -15.56 6.23 18.69
CA GLU A 189 -15.61 7.69 18.76
C GLU A 189 -14.62 8.29 19.75
N LYS A 190 -14.62 7.82 21.01
CA LYS A 190 -13.74 8.33 22.05
C LYS A 190 -12.25 8.05 21.76
N GLY A 191 -11.93 6.82 21.34
CA GLY A 191 -10.56 6.41 21.01
C GLY A 191 -10.02 7.16 19.80
N HIS A 192 -10.78 7.21 18.71
CA HIS A 192 -10.42 7.90 17.49
C HIS A 192 -10.23 9.42 17.71
N ASP A 193 -11.22 10.06 18.32
CA ASP A 193 -11.21 11.51 18.55
C ASP A 193 -10.08 11.94 19.50
N ALA A 194 -9.68 11.07 20.44
CA ALA A 194 -8.54 11.32 21.32
C ALA A 194 -7.23 11.58 20.58
N VAL A 195 -7.04 11.00 19.40
CA VAL A 195 -5.80 11.14 18.63
C VAL A 195 -5.97 11.98 17.37
N ARG A 196 -7.16 12.01 16.75
CA ARG A 196 -7.39 12.71 15.48
C ARG A 196 -8.13 14.03 15.62
N GLY A 197 -8.81 14.24 16.75
CA GLY A 197 -9.57 15.47 17.04
C GLY A 197 -11.06 15.20 17.16
N SER A 198 -11.74 16.02 17.97
CA SER A 198 -13.17 15.87 18.28
C SER A 198 -14.04 15.90 17.03
N GLY A 199 -15.00 14.96 16.94
CA GLY A 199 -15.98 14.84 15.87
C GLY A 199 -15.42 14.26 14.56
N THR A 200 -14.16 13.84 14.53
CA THR A 200 -13.56 13.25 13.32
C THR A 200 -14.04 11.82 13.08
N TYR A 201 -14.32 11.06 14.13
CA TYR A 201 -14.84 9.69 14.02
C TYR A 201 -16.10 9.61 13.18
N MET A 202 -17.12 10.39 13.53
CA MET A 202 -18.41 10.36 12.83
C MET A 202 -18.26 10.73 11.35
N ARG A 203 -17.38 11.69 11.04
CA ARG A 203 -17.10 12.13 9.66
C ARG A 203 -16.37 11.05 8.87
N SER A 204 -15.33 10.45 9.45
CA SER A 204 -14.55 9.37 8.81
C SER A 204 -15.38 8.10 8.62
N MET A 205 -16.20 7.70 9.60
CA MET A 205 -17.13 6.56 9.46
C MET A 205 -18.24 6.83 8.44
N ASN A 206 -18.73 8.06 8.33
CA ASN A 206 -19.64 8.43 7.25
C ASN A 206 -18.98 8.31 5.87
N ALA A 207 -17.73 8.73 5.75
CA ALA A 207 -16.95 8.57 4.52
C ALA A 207 -16.76 7.09 4.12
N VAL A 208 -16.50 6.21 5.09
CA VAL A 208 -16.45 4.76 4.87
C VAL A 208 -17.77 4.26 4.27
N ARG A 209 -18.93 4.62 4.84
CA ARG A 209 -20.24 4.23 4.31
C ARG A 209 -20.48 4.76 2.90
N LEU A 210 -20.19 6.04 2.67
CA LEU A 210 -20.33 6.65 1.34
C LEU A 210 -19.47 5.97 0.28
N ALA A 211 -18.23 5.57 0.63
CA ALA A 211 -17.34 4.88 -0.29
C ALA A 211 -17.85 3.46 -0.62
N LEU A 212 -18.33 2.72 0.39
CA LEU A 212 -18.96 1.40 0.19
C LEU A 212 -20.23 1.52 -0.66
N ASP A 213 -21.11 2.48 -0.37
CA ASP A 213 -22.34 2.73 -1.14
C ASP A 213 -22.05 3.12 -2.59
N ALA A 214 -20.91 3.77 -2.85
CA ALA A 214 -20.44 4.10 -4.19
C ALA A 214 -19.76 2.92 -4.92
N GLY A 215 -19.65 1.75 -4.28
CA GLY A 215 -19.09 0.53 -4.85
C GLY A 215 -17.57 0.43 -4.80
N PHE A 216 -16.88 1.27 -4.03
CA PHE A 216 -15.44 1.16 -3.85
C PHE A 216 -15.07 -0.02 -2.95
N THR A 217 -13.93 -0.64 -3.26
CA THR A 217 -13.23 -1.47 -2.28
C THR A 217 -12.74 -0.55 -1.16
N VAL A 218 -13.10 -0.86 0.08
CA VAL A 218 -12.70 -0.07 1.25
C VAL A 218 -11.86 -0.92 2.18
N SER A 219 -10.74 -0.37 2.61
CA SER A 219 -9.90 -0.90 3.67
C SER A 219 -9.75 0.12 4.80
N ILE A 220 -9.37 -0.35 5.98
CA ILE A 220 -9.16 0.49 7.15
C ILE A 220 -7.75 0.31 7.69
N SER A 221 -7.14 1.41 8.15
CA SER A 221 -5.89 1.41 8.90
C SER A 221 -6.12 1.96 10.30
N THR A 222 -5.63 1.22 11.31
CA THR A 222 -5.77 1.55 12.72
C THR A 222 -4.42 1.52 13.42
N MET A 223 -4.11 2.58 14.16
CA MET A 223 -2.96 2.62 15.07
C MET A 223 -3.39 2.31 16.49
N VAL A 224 -2.74 1.32 17.11
CA VAL A 224 -2.98 0.92 18.51
C VAL A 224 -2.40 1.99 19.43
N HIS A 225 -3.23 2.54 20.32
CA HIS A 225 -2.79 3.52 21.33
C HIS A 225 -3.59 3.38 22.63
N ARG A 226 -3.11 3.98 23.71
CA ARG A 226 -3.68 3.82 25.06
C ARG A 226 -5.19 4.09 25.14
N ALA A 227 -5.71 4.99 24.30
CA ALA A 227 -7.11 5.41 24.37
C ALA A 227 -8.08 4.50 23.58
N ASN A 228 -7.59 3.52 22.77
CA ASN A 228 -8.44 2.65 21.97
C ASN A 228 -8.36 1.15 22.30
N LEU A 229 -7.64 0.77 23.37
CA LEU A 229 -7.43 -0.65 23.69
C LEU A 229 -8.73 -1.42 23.94
N GLY A 230 -9.77 -0.77 24.44
CA GLY A 230 -11.08 -1.39 24.67
C GLY A 230 -12.01 -1.43 23.44
N ASP A 231 -11.58 -0.91 22.29
CA ASP A 231 -12.45 -0.69 21.13
C ASP A 231 -12.40 -1.83 20.10
N PHE A 232 -11.36 -2.66 20.11
CA PHE A 232 -11.00 -3.56 19.00
C PHE A 232 -12.03 -4.64 18.69
N ASP A 233 -12.63 -5.28 19.70
CA ASP A 233 -13.65 -6.31 19.50
C ASP A 233 -14.89 -5.74 18.79
N GLU A 234 -15.30 -4.52 19.18
CA GLU A 234 -16.43 -3.85 18.55
C GLU A 234 -16.06 -3.36 17.14
N MET A 235 -14.86 -2.82 16.96
CA MET A 235 -14.36 -2.42 15.63
C MET A 235 -14.34 -3.60 14.66
N GLU A 236 -13.84 -4.77 15.10
CA GLU A 236 -13.80 -5.98 14.27
C GLU A 236 -15.21 -6.38 13.83
N ARG A 237 -16.17 -6.43 14.77
CA ARG A 237 -17.57 -6.73 14.45
C ARG A 237 -18.16 -5.74 13.43
N GLN A 238 -17.95 -4.45 13.65
CA GLN A 238 -18.44 -3.41 12.75
C GLN A 238 -17.81 -3.52 11.36
N PHE A 239 -16.49 -3.65 11.25
CA PHE A 239 -15.80 -3.68 9.96
C PHE A 239 -16.14 -4.93 9.16
N ARG A 240 -16.21 -6.10 9.80
CA ARG A 240 -16.67 -7.32 9.13
C ARG A 240 -18.13 -7.21 8.69
N GLY A 241 -18.99 -6.65 9.55
CA GLY A 241 -20.41 -6.42 9.23
C GLY A 241 -20.63 -5.43 8.09
N MET A 242 -19.73 -4.49 7.90
CA MET A 242 -19.76 -3.52 6.80
C MET A 242 -19.13 -4.06 5.50
N GLY A 243 -18.49 -5.21 5.50
CA GLY A 243 -17.81 -5.76 4.33
C GLY A 243 -16.48 -5.06 4.02
N ILE A 244 -15.80 -4.53 5.04
CA ILE A 244 -14.45 -3.98 4.88
C ILE A 244 -13.52 -5.09 4.42
N LYS A 245 -12.82 -4.87 3.29
CA LYS A 245 -11.96 -5.88 2.66
C LYS A 245 -10.73 -6.21 3.49
N ASP A 246 -10.02 -5.17 3.92
CA ASP A 246 -8.77 -5.29 4.67
C ASP A 246 -8.79 -4.36 5.88
N TRP A 247 -8.31 -4.86 7.00
CA TRP A 247 -8.07 -4.07 8.20
C TRP A 247 -6.62 -4.20 8.64
N THR A 248 -5.84 -3.16 8.41
CA THR A 248 -4.45 -3.09 8.85
C THR A 248 -4.38 -2.52 10.27
N VAL A 249 -3.76 -3.25 11.17
CA VAL A 249 -3.49 -2.80 12.54
C VAL A 249 -1.99 -2.72 12.77
N ASP A 250 -1.51 -1.57 13.21
CA ASP A 250 -0.11 -1.39 13.60
C ASP A 250 0.01 -0.49 14.85
N VAL A 251 1.23 -0.36 15.37
CA VAL A 251 1.55 0.47 16.53
C VAL A 251 2.35 1.69 16.06
N PRO A 252 2.02 2.91 16.52
CA PRO A 252 2.74 4.11 16.13
C PRO A 252 4.23 4.01 16.52
N CYS A 253 5.09 4.44 15.62
CA CYS A 253 6.50 4.65 15.93
C CYS A 253 6.69 5.96 16.69
N MET A 254 7.66 6.01 17.62
CA MET A 254 8.03 7.23 18.34
C MET A 254 8.76 8.23 17.41
N ALA A 255 7.98 8.77 16.47
CA ALA A 255 8.39 9.71 15.45
C ALA A 255 7.36 10.84 15.34
N GLY A 256 7.79 11.97 14.76
CA GLY A 256 6.94 13.13 14.56
C GLY A 256 6.24 13.59 15.84
N ARG A 257 5.00 14.07 15.69
CA ARG A 257 4.19 14.55 16.82
C ARG A 257 3.89 13.49 17.90
N PHE A 258 4.05 12.22 17.58
CA PHE A 258 3.85 11.19 18.58
C PHE A 258 4.87 11.26 19.73
N LYS A 259 6.07 11.80 19.49
CA LYS A 259 7.08 12.05 20.53
C LYS A 259 6.53 12.94 21.67
N ASP A 260 5.74 13.96 21.30
CA ASP A 260 5.13 14.88 22.26
C ASP A 260 3.89 14.28 22.95
N ASN A 261 3.42 13.14 22.47
CA ASN A 261 2.23 12.43 22.94
C ASN A 261 2.58 11.00 23.44
N ALA A 262 3.78 10.79 23.97
CA ALA A 262 4.29 9.50 24.41
C ALA A 262 3.39 8.80 25.45
N HIS A 263 2.56 9.54 26.22
CA HIS A 263 1.57 8.99 27.15
C HIS A 263 0.51 8.11 26.44
N LEU A 264 0.33 8.24 25.14
CA LEU A 264 -0.56 7.42 24.32
C LEU A 264 0.10 6.10 23.88
N GLN A 265 1.40 5.95 24.06
CA GLN A 265 2.12 4.74 23.68
C GLN A 265 1.65 3.53 24.48
N VAL A 266 1.55 2.39 23.79
CA VAL A 266 1.31 1.07 24.38
C VAL A 266 2.62 0.30 24.32
N GLY A 267 2.98 -0.38 25.39
CA GLY A 267 4.19 -1.20 25.42
C GLY A 267 4.12 -2.44 24.51
N PRO A 268 5.28 -3.03 24.18
CA PRO A 268 5.32 -4.18 23.25
C PRO A 268 4.48 -5.37 23.68
N GLU A 269 4.50 -5.74 24.96
CA GLU A 269 3.77 -6.89 25.50
C GLU A 269 2.24 -6.74 25.38
N GLU A 270 1.74 -5.53 25.53
CA GLU A 270 0.33 -5.21 25.39
C GLU A 270 -0.03 -4.92 23.93
N GLY A 271 0.66 -3.94 23.31
CA GLY A 271 0.36 -3.48 21.96
C GLY A 271 0.57 -4.55 20.87
N GLY A 272 1.53 -5.47 21.08
CA GLY A 272 1.79 -6.56 20.16
C GLY A 272 0.61 -7.53 19.99
N ARG A 273 -0.20 -7.71 21.02
CA ARG A 273 -1.40 -8.58 20.98
C ARG A 273 -2.45 -8.03 20.02
N TYR A 274 -2.60 -6.71 19.94
CA TYR A 274 -3.58 -6.07 19.06
C TYR A 274 -3.24 -6.18 17.59
N LEU A 275 -1.98 -6.45 17.22
CA LEU A 275 -1.60 -6.69 15.82
C LEU A 275 -2.29 -7.93 15.23
N GLY A 276 -2.84 -8.81 16.06
CA GLY A 276 -3.60 -10.00 15.67
C GLY A 276 -5.01 -9.71 15.16
N TYR A 277 -5.57 -8.51 15.42
CA TYR A 277 -6.90 -8.15 14.91
C TYR A 277 -6.95 -7.90 13.40
N GLY A 278 -5.82 -7.46 12.81
CA GLY A 278 -5.77 -7.18 11.38
C GLY A 278 -6.12 -8.40 10.53
N TYR A 279 -6.83 -8.16 9.44
CA TYR A 279 -7.19 -9.18 8.44
C TYR A 279 -7.14 -8.62 7.03
N GLY A 280 -7.16 -9.50 6.02
CA GLY A 280 -7.14 -9.15 4.61
C GLY A 280 -5.94 -9.73 3.86
N GLY A 281 -5.84 -9.40 2.56
CA GLY A 281 -4.83 -9.96 1.66
C GLY A 281 -3.40 -9.48 1.86
N GLY A 282 -3.21 -8.40 2.63
CA GLY A 282 -1.89 -7.85 2.89
C GLY A 282 -1.15 -7.36 1.64
N LEU A 283 0.18 -7.40 1.71
CA LEU A 283 1.06 -7.00 0.60
C LEU A 283 1.57 -8.24 -0.14
N HIS A 284 1.66 -8.17 -1.47
CA HIS A 284 2.39 -9.15 -2.28
C HIS A 284 3.88 -9.06 -1.93
N THR A 285 4.33 -9.91 -1.04
CA THR A 285 5.70 -9.86 -0.52
C THR A 285 6.71 -10.17 -1.63
N ALA A 286 7.78 -9.41 -1.64
CA ALA A 286 8.92 -9.68 -2.49
C ALA A 286 9.67 -10.94 -2.03
N VAL A 287 10.73 -11.25 -2.74
CA VAL A 287 11.67 -12.37 -2.61
C VAL A 287 11.89 -12.83 -1.18
N GLN A 288 11.98 -14.13 -0.98
CA GLN A 288 12.38 -14.78 0.27
C GLN A 288 13.73 -14.27 0.77
N GLY A 289 13.90 -14.24 2.07
CA GLY A 289 15.16 -13.90 2.71
C GLY A 289 15.39 -12.40 2.97
N TYR A 290 14.43 -11.51 2.61
CA TYR A 290 14.54 -10.08 2.87
C TYR A 290 13.55 -9.60 3.94
N GLY A 291 13.99 -8.63 4.74
CA GLY A 291 13.17 -7.95 5.74
C GLY A 291 12.17 -6.95 5.16
N CYS A 292 11.34 -6.35 6.03
CA CYS A 292 10.43 -5.27 5.66
C CYS A 292 11.15 -4.11 4.93
N GLY A 293 10.46 -3.47 4.01
CA GLY A 293 10.96 -2.32 3.25
C GLY A 293 11.76 -2.69 2.00
N TYR A 294 11.81 -3.97 1.62
CA TYR A 294 12.48 -4.41 0.38
C TYR A 294 11.48 -4.80 -0.71
N HIS A 295 10.40 -4.11 -0.80
CA HIS A 295 9.35 -4.19 -1.82
C HIS A 295 8.60 -2.85 -1.95
N LEU A 296 8.97 -1.88 -1.13
CA LEU A 296 8.30 -0.59 -0.96
C LEU A 296 9.35 0.54 -1.02
N MET A 297 8.97 1.64 -1.62
CA MET A 297 9.69 2.91 -1.61
C MET A 297 8.68 4.04 -1.40
N SER A 298 9.12 5.13 -0.76
CA SER A 298 8.29 6.30 -0.54
C SER A 298 8.91 7.54 -1.16
N VAL A 299 8.10 8.32 -1.87
CA VAL A 299 8.44 9.66 -2.34
C VAL A 299 7.68 10.67 -1.49
N MET A 300 8.40 11.56 -0.83
CA MET A 300 7.83 12.62 0.00
C MET A 300 7.44 13.86 -0.81
N ALA A 301 6.60 14.70 -0.25
CA ALA A 301 6.11 15.93 -0.89
C ALA A 301 7.19 16.96 -1.22
N ASP A 302 8.39 16.84 -0.65
CA ASP A 302 9.57 17.65 -0.99
C ASP A 302 10.41 17.04 -2.13
N GLY A 303 9.97 15.92 -2.69
CA GLY A 303 10.65 15.19 -3.75
C GLY A 303 11.77 14.27 -3.27
N ASN A 304 12.04 14.16 -1.97
CA ASN A 304 12.98 13.17 -1.45
C ASN A 304 12.40 11.75 -1.56
N ILE A 305 13.28 10.78 -1.83
CA ILE A 305 12.92 9.37 -1.92
C ILE A 305 13.59 8.62 -0.78
N ALA A 306 12.82 7.82 -0.05
CA ALA A 306 13.33 6.97 1.03
C ALA A 306 12.77 5.54 0.91
N LYS A 307 13.36 4.64 1.67
CA LYS A 307 12.99 3.22 1.77
C LYS A 307 11.52 3.02 2.20
N CYS A 308 11.02 3.86 3.08
CA CYS A 308 9.61 4.03 3.44
C CYS A 308 9.43 5.39 4.11
N THR A 309 8.19 5.83 4.31
CA THR A 309 7.88 7.15 4.91
C THR A 309 8.50 7.39 6.27
N PHE A 310 8.74 6.35 7.07
CA PHE A 310 9.41 6.49 8.38
C PHE A 310 10.89 6.87 8.26
N TYR A 311 11.56 6.57 7.14
CA TYR A 311 12.95 6.91 6.88
C TYR A 311 13.10 8.23 6.09
N HIS A 312 12.11 9.14 6.21
CA HIS A 312 12.10 10.42 5.50
C HIS A 312 13.34 11.31 5.77
N ASP A 313 13.97 11.14 6.94
CA ASP A 313 15.22 11.79 7.34
C ASP A 313 16.49 11.13 6.78
N GLN A 314 16.35 10.00 6.08
CA GLN A 314 17.45 9.22 5.47
C GLN A 314 17.15 8.96 3.98
N PRO A 315 17.07 10.01 3.14
CA PRO A 315 16.73 9.84 1.74
C PRO A 315 17.85 9.10 0.99
N VAL A 316 17.45 8.25 0.05
CA VAL A 316 18.34 7.50 -0.85
C VAL A 316 18.44 8.12 -2.24
N GLY A 317 17.63 9.11 -2.53
CA GLY A 317 17.59 9.85 -3.79
C GLY A 317 16.51 10.92 -3.78
N THR A 318 16.29 11.52 -4.94
CA THR A 318 15.24 12.51 -5.16
C THR A 318 14.38 12.12 -6.37
N ALA A 319 13.19 12.71 -6.50
CA ALA A 319 12.32 12.54 -7.65
C ALA A 319 13.02 12.91 -8.98
N ARG A 320 14.02 13.78 -8.95
CA ARG A 320 14.85 14.13 -10.12
C ARG A 320 15.83 13.04 -10.51
N ASP A 321 16.34 12.27 -9.53
CA ASP A 321 17.22 11.13 -9.79
C ASP A 321 16.46 9.91 -10.32
N GLY A 322 15.17 9.85 -10.08
CA GLY A 322 14.29 8.75 -10.44
C GLY A 322 14.27 7.58 -9.43
N LEU A 323 13.23 6.76 -9.55
CA LEU A 323 12.99 5.61 -8.67
C LEU A 323 14.03 4.51 -8.85
N ARG A 324 14.46 4.25 -10.10
CA ARG A 324 15.44 3.19 -10.43
C ARG A 324 16.79 3.44 -9.76
N GLU A 325 17.28 4.67 -9.84
CA GLU A 325 18.55 5.02 -9.23
C GLU A 325 18.46 5.08 -7.70
N ALA A 326 17.35 5.55 -7.17
CA ALA A 326 17.09 5.51 -5.73
C ALA A 326 16.99 4.06 -5.21
N TRP A 327 16.30 3.15 -5.96
CA TRP A 327 16.15 1.75 -5.56
C TRP A 327 17.48 1.00 -5.45
N LYS A 328 18.43 1.26 -6.34
CA LYS A 328 19.79 0.71 -6.26
C LYS A 328 20.53 1.11 -4.99
N LYS A 329 20.20 2.26 -4.41
CA LYS A 329 20.84 2.79 -3.20
C LYS A 329 20.19 2.32 -1.91
N VAL A 330 19.00 1.68 -1.97
CA VAL A 330 18.34 1.13 -0.77
C VAL A 330 19.20 0.00 -0.20
N PRO A 331 19.70 0.10 1.04
CA PRO A 331 20.54 -0.95 1.60
C PRO A 331 19.72 -2.20 1.89
N PRO A 332 20.11 -3.38 1.38
CA PRO A 332 19.38 -4.62 1.61
C PRO A 332 19.43 -5.04 3.07
N VAL A 333 18.27 -5.27 3.65
CA VAL A 333 18.13 -5.90 4.96
C VAL A 333 17.77 -7.37 4.75
N THR A 334 18.76 -8.25 4.75
CA THR A 334 18.50 -9.68 4.66
C THR A 334 18.16 -10.25 6.04
N LEU A 335 17.28 -11.25 6.10
CA LEU A 335 16.86 -11.90 7.34
C LEU A 335 18.03 -12.50 8.11
N ARG A 336 19.06 -12.97 7.39
CA ARG A 336 20.31 -13.51 7.99
C ARG A 336 21.09 -12.47 8.81
N LYS A 337 20.97 -11.19 8.49
CA LYS A 337 21.63 -10.09 9.20
C LYS A 337 20.85 -9.60 10.42
N LEU A 338 19.61 -10.06 10.60
CA LEU A 338 18.81 -9.73 11.79
C LEU A 338 19.28 -10.55 12.99
N SER A 339 19.03 -10.04 14.18
CA SER A 339 19.27 -10.77 15.45
C SER A 339 18.17 -11.81 15.75
N CYS A 340 17.15 -11.90 14.92
CA CYS A 340 16.06 -12.87 15.05
C CYS A 340 16.58 -14.31 14.82
N ARG A 341 16.15 -15.24 15.71
CA ARG A 341 16.49 -16.68 15.65
C ARG A 341 15.26 -17.52 16.05
N CYS A 342 14.09 -17.17 15.54
CA CYS A 342 12.86 -17.89 15.81
C CYS A 342 12.27 -18.46 14.52
N ASP A 343 11.37 -19.42 14.64
CA ASP A 343 10.74 -20.12 13.51
C ASP A 343 9.84 -19.20 12.67
N TYR A 344 9.44 -18.06 13.22
CA TYR A 344 8.56 -17.08 12.54
C TYR A 344 9.31 -16.05 11.69
N VAL A 345 10.65 -16.09 11.62
CA VAL A 345 11.44 -15.03 10.97
C VAL A 345 11.11 -14.85 9.48
N GLU A 346 10.82 -15.93 8.76
CA GLU A 346 10.45 -15.88 7.34
C GLU A 346 9.04 -15.25 7.12
N VAL A 347 8.11 -15.49 8.03
CA VAL A 347 6.75 -14.90 7.99
C VAL A 347 6.76 -13.47 8.52
N CYS A 348 7.35 -13.26 9.69
CA CYS A 348 7.45 -11.96 10.37
C CYS A 348 8.36 -10.98 9.61
N ARG A 349 9.37 -11.48 8.90
CA ARG A 349 10.37 -10.71 8.14
C ARG A 349 11.10 -9.65 8.99
N GLY A 350 11.20 -9.93 10.29
CA GLY A 350 11.84 -9.04 11.27
C GLY A 350 10.98 -7.86 11.74
N GLY A 351 9.70 -7.84 11.39
CA GLY A 351 8.76 -6.78 11.77
C GLY A 351 9.04 -5.43 11.10
N CYS A 352 8.47 -4.35 11.64
CA CYS A 352 8.76 -3.00 11.18
C CYS A 352 10.22 -2.66 11.49
N ARG A 353 11.04 -2.50 10.43
CA ARG A 353 12.49 -2.28 10.60
C ARG A 353 12.79 -0.94 11.25
N TYR A 354 12.02 0.09 10.97
CA TYR A 354 12.19 1.40 11.59
C TYR A 354 11.96 1.33 13.11
N ARG A 355 10.83 0.73 13.52
CA ARG A 355 10.51 0.54 14.95
C ARG A 355 11.53 -0.33 15.66
N ALA A 356 11.95 -1.42 15.03
CA ALA A 356 12.98 -2.29 15.57
C ALA A 356 14.33 -1.58 15.76
N GLU A 357 14.72 -0.73 14.82
CA GLU A 357 15.95 0.06 14.89
C GLU A 357 15.89 1.12 15.99
N LEU A 358 14.73 1.78 16.18
CA LEU A 358 14.54 2.74 17.27
C LEU A 358 14.64 2.09 18.65
N LEU A 359 14.14 0.86 18.81
CA LEU A 359 14.07 0.20 20.11
C LEU A 359 15.30 -0.66 20.43
N ASN A 360 15.90 -1.30 19.43
CA ASN A 360 16.92 -2.35 19.61
C ASN A 360 18.12 -2.20 18.69
N GLY A 361 18.28 -1.06 18.02
CA GLY A 361 19.37 -0.80 17.11
C GLY A 361 19.27 -1.53 15.77
N ARG A 362 20.23 -1.30 14.90
CA ARG A 362 20.28 -1.86 13.54
C ARG A 362 20.33 -3.39 13.58
N GLY A 363 19.38 -4.03 12.88
CA GLY A 363 19.25 -5.50 12.88
C GLY A 363 18.52 -6.05 14.10
N GLY A 364 18.12 -5.22 15.06
CA GLY A 364 17.39 -5.60 16.26
C GLY A 364 16.02 -6.24 15.97
N LYS A 365 15.43 -6.86 16.98
CA LYS A 365 14.09 -7.44 16.93
C LYS A 365 13.03 -6.33 17.01
N ASP A 366 11.88 -6.51 16.35
CA ASP A 366 10.68 -5.72 16.61
C ASP A 366 9.87 -6.38 17.73
N PRO A 367 9.91 -5.85 18.96
CA PRO A 367 9.31 -6.53 20.11
C PRO A 367 7.79 -6.67 19.98
N TYR A 368 7.09 -5.75 19.33
CA TYR A 368 5.66 -5.86 19.10
C TYR A 368 5.31 -7.07 18.24
N ARG A 369 6.08 -7.31 17.15
CA ARG A 369 5.91 -8.50 16.33
C ARG A 369 6.33 -9.77 17.06
N CYS A 370 7.34 -9.69 17.92
CA CYS A 370 7.71 -10.82 18.77
C CYS A 370 6.56 -11.23 19.72
N THR A 371 5.88 -10.25 20.31
CA THR A 371 4.68 -10.52 21.15
C THR A 371 3.54 -11.13 20.32
N LEU A 372 3.26 -10.63 19.11
CA LEU A 372 2.23 -11.20 18.24
C LEU A 372 2.43 -12.71 18.00
N TYR A 373 3.69 -13.13 17.88
CA TYR A 373 4.04 -14.54 17.65
C TYR A 373 4.37 -15.32 18.92
N GLY A 374 4.11 -14.76 20.11
CA GLY A 374 4.36 -15.45 21.38
C GLY A 374 5.85 -15.69 21.69
N ILE A 375 6.74 -14.86 21.18
CA ILE A 375 8.21 -14.96 21.38
C ILE A 375 8.68 -14.10 22.56
N LEU A 376 7.90 -13.11 22.98
CA LEU A 376 8.09 -12.30 24.19
C LEU A 376 6.95 -12.54 25.15
#